data_76a344f082abd8b1ad8f55ac45ad57d4
#
_entry.id   76a344f082abd8b1ad8f55ac45ad57d4
#
_cell.length_a   1.000
_cell.length_b   1.000
_cell.length_c   1.000
_cell.angle_alpha   90.00
_cell.angle_beta   90.00
_cell.angle_gamma   90.00
#
_symmetry.space_group_name_H-M   'P 1'
#
loop_
_entity.id
_entity.type
_entity.pdbx_description
1 polymer ?
#
loop_
_entity_poly.entity_id
_entity_poly.type
_entity_poly.pdbx_seq_one_letter_code
_entity_poly.pdbx_strand_id
1 'polypeptide(L)'
;MDGAVSDDGISEAEINLTIALKLQNLLEQSGATVILTRSDENGIYDVDKTTLKQKKVSDIRNRVKIGNSSSADIFVSIHLNKIPQEQYSGWQCFFKKDDENYIYEIISKNIKKYRKLKGW
;
A
#
# COMPACT_ATOMS: atom_id res chain seq x y z
N MET A 1 -6.95 11.14 7.54
CA MET A 1 -8.03 10.16 7.20
C MET A 1 -7.55 8.83 7.71
N ASP A 2 -8.08 8.41 8.85
CA ASP A 2 -7.43 7.40 9.67
C ASP A 2 -7.65 5.95 9.21
N GLY A 3 -8.31 5.71 8.07
CA GLY A 3 -8.61 4.35 7.62
C GLY A 3 -9.40 3.56 8.67
N ALA A 4 -9.17 2.26 8.75
CA ALA A 4 -9.66 1.44 9.85
C ALA A 4 -8.80 1.71 11.10
N VAL A 5 -9.45 1.80 12.25
CA VAL A 5 -8.79 1.92 13.57
C VAL A 5 -9.03 0.61 14.30
N SER A 6 -7.99 0.04 14.88
CA SER A 6 -8.10 -1.14 15.75
C SER A 6 -8.72 -0.77 17.09
N ASP A 7 -9.18 -1.79 17.83
CA ASP A 7 -9.74 -1.59 19.17
C ASP A 7 -8.71 -0.99 20.15
N ASP A 8 -7.41 -1.15 19.86
CA ASP A 8 -6.28 -0.56 20.61
C ASP A 8 -5.91 0.86 20.14
N GLY A 9 -6.69 1.46 19.24
CA GLY A 9 -6.50 2.83 18.76
C GLY A 9 -5.41 3.01 17.69
N ILE A 10 -4.83 1.93 17.17
CA ILE A 10 -3.81 1.99 16.11
C ILE A 10 -4.50 2.20 14.76
N SER A 11 -4.11 3.24 14.04
CA SER A 11 -4.69 3.54 12.73
C SER A 11 -4.02 2.74 11.59
N GLU A 12 -4.83 2.31 10.63
CA GLU A 12 -4.33 1.71 9.38
C GLU A 12 -3.31 2.62 8.68
N ALA A 13 -3.56 3.93 8.70
CA ALA A 13 -2.70 4.91 8.05
C ALA A 13 -1.27 4.93 8.63
N GLU A 14 -1.14 4.82 9.95
CA GLU A 14 0.14 4.79 10.65
C GLU A 14 0.94 3.52 10.32
N ILE A 15 0.28 2.36 10.38
CA ILE A 15 0.92 1.08 10.07
C ILE A 15 1.37 1.05 8.60
N ASN A 16 0.50 1.45 7.68
CA ASN A 16 0.81 1.47 6.26
C ASN A 16 1.98 2.41 5.95
N LEU A 17 2.06 3.57 6.60
CA LEU A 17 3.19 4.48 6.46
C LEU A 17 4.49 3.84 6.97
N THR A 18 4.46 3.21 8.14
CA THR A 18 5.63 2.54 8.72
C THR A 18 6.15 1.43 7.79
N ILE A 19 5.26 0.64 7.22
CA ILE A 19 5.61 -0.41 6.25
C ILE A 19 6.19 0.21 4.98
N ALA A 20 5.58 1.28 4.46
CA ALA A 20 6.04 1.95 3.24
C ALA A 20 7.46 2.53 3.41
N LEU A 21 7.76 3.16 4.54
CA LEU A 21 9.09 3.71 4.84
C LEU A 21 10.17 2.61 4.97
N LYS A 22 9.82 1.48 5.58
CA LYS A 22 10.73 0.32 5.65
C LYS A 22 10.96 -0.28 4.26
N LEU A 23 9.92 -0.39 3.46
CA LEU A 23 10.02 -0.89 2.09
C LEU A 23 10.84 0.05 1.21
N GLN A 24 10.66 1.37 1.34
CA GLN A 24 11.49 2.38 0.67
C GLN A 24 12.97 2.13 0.93
N ASN A 25 13.37 2.01 2.19
CA ASN A 25 14.77 1.78 2.55
C ASN A 25 15.33 0.52 1.90
N LEU A 26 14.59 -0.57 1.90
CA LEU A 26 15.03 -1.84 1.30
C LEU A 26 15.17 -1.74 -0.22
N LEU A 27 14.24 -1.06 -0.88
CA LEU A 27 14.26 -0.87 -2.33
C LEU A 27 15.41 0.05 -2.75
N GLU A 28 15.63 1.15 -2.03
CA GLU A 28 16.73 2.10 -2.31
C GLU A 28 18.10 1.46 -2.09
N GLN A 29 18.27 0.62 -1.06
CA GLN A 29 19.47 -0.20 -0.88
C GLN A 29 19.72 -1.17 -2.05
N SER A 30 18.66 -1.57 -2.74
CA SER A 30 18.73 -2.44 -3.92
C SER A 30 18.88 -1.66 -5.24
N GLY A 31 19.05 -0.34 -5.18
CA GLY A 31 19.27 0.54 -6.33
C GLY A 31 18.00 1.08 -6.99
N ALA A 32 16.83 0.90 -6.40
CA ALA A 32 15.59 1.48 -6.91
C ALA A 32 15.48 2.96 -6.52
N THR A 33 14.77 3.75 -7.33
CA THR A 33 14.30 5.09 -6.98
C THR A 33 12.87 4.97 -6.47
N VAL A 34 12.62 5.44 -5.24
CA VAL A 34 11.29 5.32 -4.63
C VAL A 34 10.64 6.69 -4.46
N ILE A 35 9.41 6.81 -4.92
CA ILE A 35 8.57 8.00 -4.76
C ILE A 35 7.40 7.62 -3.85
N LEU A 36 7.31 8.25 -2.69
CA LEU A 36 6.20 8.07 -1.78
C LEU A 36 5.04 9.01 -2.15
N THR A 37 3.81 8.52 -2.06
CA THR A 37 2.63 9.39 -2.24
C THR A 37 2.37 10.28 -1.03
N ARG A 38 2.86 9.90 0.16
CA ARG A 38 2.91 10.68 1.38
C ARG A 38 4.10 10.26 2.23
N SER A 39 4.62 11.16 3.04
CA SER A 39 5.74 10.92 3.97
C SER A 39 5.36 11.11 5.44
N ASP A 40 4.12 11.51 5.70
CA ASP A 40 3.58 11.72 7.04
C ASP A 40 2.18 11.08 7.17
N GLU A 41 1.54 11.25 8.31
CA GLU A 41 0.22 10.67 8.61
C GLU A 41 -0.94 11.41 7.92
N ASN A 42 -0.68 12.55 7.30
CA ASN A 42 -1.71 13.34 6.67
C ASN A 42 -2.17 12.74 5.34
N GLY A 43 -3.46 12.88 5.06
CA GLY A 43 -3.99 12.60 3.72
C GLY A 43 -3.58 13.70 2.75
N ILE A 44 -3.44 13.34 1.49
CA ILE A 44 -3.03 14.26 0.40
C ILE A 44 -4.22 14.81 -0.38
N TYR A 45 -5.33 15.05 0.30
CA TYR A 45 -6.53 15.68 -0.28
C TYR A 45 -6.41 17.19 -0.35
N ASP A 46 -7.13 17.81 -1.29
CA ASP A 46 -7.13 19.24 -1.47
C ASP A 46 -7.77 19.96 -0.27
N VAL A 47 -7.22 21.11 0.09
CA VAL A 47 -7.58 21.88 1.30
C VAL A 47 -9.04 22.39 1.32
N ASP A 48 -9.66 22.52 0.15
CA ASP A 48 -11.05 22.95 -0.01
C ASP A 48 -12.07 21.83 0.28
N LYS A 49 -11.62 20.59 0.48
CA LYS A 49 -12.48 19.44 0.74
C LYS A 49 -12.87 19.39 2.21
N THR A 50 -14.15 19.46 2.49
CA THR A 50 -14.68 19.55 3.87
C THR A 50 -15.27 18.25 4.38
N THR A 51 -15.99 17.50 3.53
CA THR A 51 -16.61 16.23 3.92
C THR A 51 -15.64 15.05 3.78
N LEU A 52 -15.82 14.01 4.60
CA LEU A 52 -15.02 12.78 4.53
C LEU A 52 -15.03 12.15 3.14
N LYS A 53 -16.17 12.13 2.48
CA LYS A 53 -16.31 11.60 1.12
C LYS A 53 -15.51 12.41 0.11
N GLN A 54 -15.58 13.74 0.17
CA GLN A 54 -14.80 14.63 -0.70
C GLN A 54 -13.30 14.45 -0.48
N LYS A 55 -12.86 14.42 0.79
CA LYS A 55 -11.47 14.18 1.17
C LYS A 55 -10.96 12.85 0.63
N LYS A 56 -11.74 11.77 0.78
CA LYS A 56 -11.37 10.44 0.27
C LYS A 56 -11.22 10.42 -1.25
N VAL A 57 -12.17 11.01 -1.97
CA VAL A 57 -12.11 11.07 -3.44
C VAL A 57 -10.92 11.91 -3.91
N SER A 58 -10.67 13.06 -3.28
CA SER A 58 -9.53 13.92 -3.59
C SER A 58 -8.20 13.23 -3.30
N ASP A 59 -8.06 12.57 -2.16
CA ASP A 59 -6.86 11.82 -1.80
C ASP A 59 -6.52 10.73 -2.83
N ILE A 60 -7.51 9.93 -3.22
CA ILE A 60 -7.33 8.88 -4.24
C ILE A 60 -6.91 9.50 -5.57
N ARG A 61 -7.57 10.58 -6.00
CA ARG A 61 -7.24 11.28 -7.25
C ARG A 61 -5.82 11.82 -7.24
N ASN A 62 -5.39 12.40 -6.14
CA ASN A 62 -4.03 12.93 -6.00
C ASN A 62 -2.97 11.83 -6.01
N ARG A 63 -3.25 10.66 -5.40
CA ARG A 63 -2.36 9.48 -5.50
C ARG A 63 -2.23 8.98 -6.94
N VAL A 64 -3.33 8.86 -7.65
CA VAL A 64 -3.31 8.48 -9.08
C VAL A 64 -2.51 9.49 -9.90
N LYS A 65 -2.68 10.80 -9.65
CA LYS A 65 -1.93 11.85 -10.33
C LYS A 65 -0.43 11.74 -10.08
N ILE A 66 -0.01 11.52 -8.83
CA ILE A 66 1.40 11.28 -8.48
C ILE A 66 1.93 10.06 -9.22
N GLY A 67 1.22 8.93 -9.17
CA GLY A 67 1.60 7.71 -9.87
C GLY A 67 1.79 7.92 -11.37
N ASN A 68 0.82 8.54 -12.03
CA ASN A 68 0.87 8.78 -13.49
C ASN A 68 1.97 9.77 -13.89
N SER A 69 2.28 10.76 -13.07
CA SER A 69 3.31 11.77 -13.39
C SER A 69 4.73 11.34 -12.99
N SER A 70 4.88 10.28 -12.20
CA SER A 70 6.18 9.83 -11.68
C SER A 70 7.02 9.06 -12.71
N SER A 71 6.44 8.59 -13.80
CA SER A 71 7.05 7.64 -14.75
C SER A 71 7.59 6.37 -14.06
N ALA A 72 6.98 5.95 -12.96
CA ALA A 72 7.38 4.77 -12.22
C ALA A 72 7.04 3.49 -13.01
N ASP A 73 7.95 2.51 -12.96
CA ASP A 73 7.74 1.20 -13.57
C ASP A 73 6.72 0.36 -12.79
N ILE A 74 6.62 0.57 -11.48
CA ILE A 74 5.73 -0.18 -10.58
C ILE A 74 5.06 0.78 -9.60
N PHE A 75 3.78 0.60 -9.39
CA PHE A 75 3.01 1.26 -8.34
C PHE A 75 2.60 0.24 -7.27
N VAL A 76 3.01 0.47 -6.03
CA VAL A 76 2.67 -0.41 -4.88
C VAL A 76 1.72 0.32 -3.95
N SER A 77 0.59 -0.32 -3.63
CA SER A 77 -0.38 0.16 -2.65
C SER A 77 -0.44 -0.80 -1.46
N ILE A 78 -0.28 -0.26 -0.26
CA ILE A 78 -0.27 -1.02 1.00
C ILE A 78 -1.56 -0.72 1.76
N HIS A 79 -2.29 -1.77 2.10
CA HIS A 79 -3.55 -1.69 2.82
C HIS A 79 -3.62 -2.72 3.95
N LEU A 80 -4.33 -2.37 5.01
CA LEU A 80 -4.81 -3.30 6.02
C LEU A 80 -6.32 -3.44 5.85
N ASN A 81 -6.75 -4.63 5.44
CA ASN A 81 -8.18 -4.91 5.28
C ASN A 81 -8.74 -5.45 6.60
N LYS A 82 -9.76 -4.79 7.13
CA LYS A 82 -10.58 -5.36 8.22
C LYS A 82 -11.60 -6.30 7.58
N ILE A 83 -11.46 -7.60 7.82
CA ILE A 83 -12.41 -8.63 7.39
C ILE A 83 -13.19 -9.06 8.62
N PRO A 84 -14.55 -9.09 8.57
CA PRO A 84 -15.39 -9.46 9.72
C PRO A 84 -15.17 -10.89 10.21
N GLN A 85 -14.65 -11.77 9.36
CA GLN A 85 -14.43 -13.19 9.68
C GLN A 85 -13.01 -13.38 10.21
N GLU A 86 -12.85 -13.57 11.50
CA GLU A 86 -11.59 -13.77 12.21
C GLU A 86 -10.76 -14.97 11.72
N GLN A 87 -11.39 -15.93 11.06
CA GLN A 87 -10.73 -17.10 10.49
C GLN A 87 -9.84 -16.79 9.28
N TYR A 88 -10.00 -15.62 8.67
CA TYR A 88 -9.18 -15.18 7.54
C TYR A 88 -8.10 -14.23 8.03
N SER A 89 -6.93 -14.76 8.29
CA SER A 89 -5.73 -13.99 8.60
C SER A 89 -4.66 -14.21 7.54
N GLY A 90 -3.79 -13.22 7.40
CA GLY A 90 -2.69 -13.26 6.45
C GLY A 90 -2.77 -12.12 5.44
N TRP A 91 -1.88 -12.15 4.49
CA TRP A 91 -1.76 -11.08 3.51
C TRP A 91 -2.12 -11.55 2.11
N GLN A 92 -2.68 -10.63 1.35
CA GLN A 92 -3.10 -10.84 -0.02
C GLN A 92 -2.36 -9.84 -0.91
N CYS A 93 -1.95 -10.27 -2.10
CA CYS A 93 -1.38 -9.41 -3.12
C CYS A 93 -2.33 -9.39 -4.32
N PHE A 94 -2.73 -8.20 -4.71
CA PHE A 94 -3.52 -7.95 -5.91
C PHE A 94 -2.65 -7.22 -6.94
N PHE A 95 -2.81 -7.57 -8.18
CA PHE A 95 -2.11 -6.91 -9.29
C PHE A 95 -3.03 -6.85 -10.49
N LYS A 96 -2.79 -5.85 -11.32
CA LYS A 96 -3.45 -5.77 -12.61
C LYS A 96 -2.90 -6.89 -13.49
N LYS A 97 -3.77 -7.67 -14.08
CA LYS A 97 -3.40 -8.68 -15.05
C LYS A 97 -3.12 -7.99 -16.38
N ASP A 98 -1.84 -7.74 -16.66
CA ASP A 98 -1.38 -7.37 -17.99
C ASP A 98 -0.89 -8.64 -18.71
N ASP A 99 -0.71 -8.58 -20.02
CA ASP A 99 -0.31 -9.73 -20.84
C ASP A 99 1.09 -10.26 -20.50
N GLU A 100 1.87 -9.52 -19.70
CA GLU A 100 3.16 -9.94 -19.18
C GLU A 100 3.06 -10.35 -17.70
N ASN A 101 2.86 -11.63 -17.46
CA ASN A 101 2.71 -12.22 -16.12
C ASN A 101 4.00 -12.24 -15.25
N TYR A 102 5.07 -11.57 -15.66
CA TYR A 102 6.39 -11.68 -15.05
C TYR A 102 6.45 -11.23 -13.58
N ILE A 103 5.88 -10.06 -13.29
CA ILE A 103 5.88 -9.51 -11.91
C ILE A 103 5.05 -10.39 -10.98
N TYR A 104 3.90 -10.88 -11.47
CA TYR A 104 3.06 -11.81 -10.73
C TYR A 104 3.80 -13.11 -10.36
N GLU A 105 4.52 -13.69 -11.29
CA GLU A 105 5.27 -14.92 -11.04
C GLU A 105 6.35 -14.71 -9.99
N ILE A 106 7.08 -13.59 -10.03
CA ILE A 106 8.11 -13.26 -9.05
C ILE A 106 7.49 -13.09 -7.66
N ILE A 107 6.43 -12.29 -7.53
CA ILE A 107 5.75 -12.05 -6.25
C ILE A 107 5.19 -13.36 -5.70
N SER A 108 4.48 -14.13 -6.52
CA SER A 108 3.89 -15.41 -6.10
C SER A 108 4.93 -16.45 -5.68
N LYS A 109 6.06 -16.55 -6.39
CA LYS A 109 7.17 -17.44 -6.03
C LYS A 109 7.80 -17.04 -4.69
N ASN A 110 8.02 -15.74 -4.47
CA ASN A 110 8.60 -15.25 -3.22
C ASN A 110 7.66 -15.43 -2.03
N ILE A 111 6.36 -15.18 -2.19
CA ILE A 111 5.36 -15.44 -1.15
C ILE A 111 5.31 -16.92 -0.78
N LYS A 112 5.25 -17.81 -1.77
CA LYS A 112 5.27 -19.27 -1.54
C LYS A 112 6.54 -19.73 -0.83
N LYS A 113 7.69 -19.18 -1.22
CA LYS A 113 8.98 -19.47 -0.57
C LYS A 113 8.98 -19.01 0.89
N TYR A 114 8.47 -17.80 1.17
CA TYR A 114 8.40 -17.27 2.53
C TYR A 114 7.47 -18.08 3.43
N ARG A 115 6.30 -18.47 2.95
CA ARG A 115 5.36 -19.34 3.66
C ARG A 115 6.01 -20.69 4.02
N LYS A 116 6.72 -21.30 3.06
CA LYS A 116 7.44 -22.56 3.30
C LYS A 116 8.51 -22.42 4.38
N LEU A 117 9.28 -21.32 4.40
CA LEU A 117 10.33 -21.06 5.39
C LEU A 117 9.77 -20.80 6.80
N LYS A 118 8.57 -20.25 6.90
CA LYS A 118 7.90 -19.94 8.18
C LYS A 118 6.95 -21.05 8.66
N GLY A 119 6.78 -22.12 7.88
CA GLY A 119 5.89 -23.23 8.24
C GLY A 119 4.39 -22.88 8.20
N TRP A 120 4.03 -21.91 7.39
CA TRP A 120 2.63 -21.43 7.24
C TRP A 120 1.95 -22.08 6.05
#